data_9373d1b5945012a17be623f916e2d754
#
_entry.id   9373d1b5945012a17be623f916e2d754
#
_cell.length_a   1.000
_cell.length_b   1.000
_cell.length_c   1.000
_cell.angle_alpha   90.00
_cell.angle_beta   90.00
_cell.angle_gamma   90.00
#
_symmetry.space_group_name_H-M   'P 1'
#
loop_
_entity.id
_entity.type
_entity.pdbx_description
1 polymer ?
#
loop_
_entity_poly.entity_id
_entity_poly.type
_entity_poly.pdbx_seq_one_letter_code
_entity_poly.pdbx_strand_id
1 'polypeptide(L)'
;PNFKRIFMYMAGYSDEDEFDEFVGRLAVLNDVAAGLKVPHLLVAGDMDELCSPDDIAAFRGGLGGPSELWLYEGVFHPMGEVAGQIYPAIADWLLDSLNNGRPDGYERTVYVEDGTTLADYDHG
;
A
#
# COMPACT_ATOMS: atom_id res chain seq x y z
N PRO A 1 -21.89 3.40 -6.79
CA PRO A 1 -20.84 3.95 -7.64
C PRO A 1 -20.49 2.96 -8.75
N ASN A 2 -20.13 3.49 -9.93
CA ASN A 2 -19.90 2.69 -11.14
C ASN A 2 -18.77 1.65 -10.98
N PHE A 3 -17.85 1.88 -10.07
CA PHE A 3 -16.68 1.02 -9.85
C PHE A 3 -17.08 -0.39 -9.37
N LYS A 4 -17.94 -0.50 -8.35
CA LYS A 4 -18.43 -1.78 -7.85
C LYS A 4 -19.11 -2.59 -8.96
N ARG A 5 -19.95 -1.95 -9.79
CA ARG A 5 -20.64 -2.62 -10.91
C ARG A 5 -19.69 -3.17 -11.97
N ILE A 6 -18.57 -2.48 -12.23
CA ILE A 6 -17.55 -2.98 -13.17
C ILE A 6 -16.93 -4.26 -12.61
N PHE A 7 -16.55 -4.29 -11.33
CA PHE A 7 -16.00 -5.48 -10.70
C PHE A 7 -17.01 -6.63 -10.62
N MET A 8 -18.27 -6.34 -10.29
CA MET A 8 -19.35 -7.33 -10.33
C MET A 8 -19.48 -7.97 -11.72
N TYR A 9 -19.50 -7.14 -12.77
CA TYR A 9 -19.55 -7.64 -14.14
C TYR A 9 -18.34 -8.49 -14.50
N MET A 10 -17.13 -8.06 -14.16
CA MET A 10 -15.90 -8.81 -14.42
C MET A 10 -15.85 -10.14 -13.67
N ALA A 11 -16.42 -10.20 -12.46
CA ALA A 11 -16.47 -11.39 -11.62
C ALA A 11 -17.69 -12.29 -11.91
N GLY A 12 -18.60 -11.86 -12.80
CA GLY A 12 -19.79 -12.61 -13.20
C GLY A 12 -20.94 -12.56 -12.19
N TYR A 13 -20.97 -11.55 -11.32
CA TYR A 13 -22.03 -11.36 -10.34
C TYR A 13 -23.05 -10.31 -10.81
N SER A 14 -24.34 -10.59 -10.60
CA SER A 14 -25.44 -9.66 -10.85
C SER A 14 -26.12 -9.18 -9.56
N ASP A 15 -25.92 -9.87 -8.46
CA ASP A 15 -26.42 -9.54 -7.14
C ASP A 15 -25.30 -8.91 -6.30
N GLU A 16 -25.60 -7.78 -5.63
CA GLU A 16 -24.61 -7.03 -4.86
C GLU A 16 -24.22 -7.73 -3.55
N ASP A 17 -25.18 -8.40 -2.90
CA ASP A 17 -24.91 -9.07 -1.63
C ASP A 17 -24.05 -10.33 -1.85
N GLU A 18 -24.31 -11.08 -2.91
CA GLU A 18 -23.47 -12.21 -3.31
C GLU A 18 -22.04 -11.79 -3.68
N PHE A 19 -21.93 -10.65 -4.35
CA PHE A 19 -20.62 -10.08 -4.68
C PHE A 19 -19.86 -9.61 -3.43
N ASP A 20 -20.53 -8.95 -2.50
CA ASP A 20 -19.91 -8.50 -1.25
C ASP A 20 -19.44 -9.67 -0.38
N GLU A 21 -20.22 -10.76 -0.33
CA GLU A 21 -19.80 -12.00 0.34
C GLU A 21 -18.56 -12.61 -0.35
N PHE A 22 -18.54 -12.64 -1.67
CA PHE A 22 -17.39 -13.11 -2.45
C PHE A 22 -16.14 -12.28 -2.16
N VAL A 23 -16.24 -10.94 -2.24
CA VAL A 23 -15.12 -10.03 -1.98
C VAL A 23 -14.63 -10.15 -0.54
N GLY A 24 -15.55 -10.29 0.42
CA GLY A 24 -15.21 -10.50 1.83
C GLY A 24 -14.32 -11.73 2.07
N ARG A 25 -14.46 -12.76 1.23
CA ARG A 25 -13.60 -13.97 1.29
C ARG A 25 -12.21 -13.74 0.69
N LEU A 26 -12.05 -12.71 -0.14
CA LEU A 26 -10.75 -12.32 -0.73
C LEU A 26 -9.98 -11.36 0.17
N ALA A 27 -10.60 -10.83 1.21
CA ALA A 27 -9.93 -9.92 2.14
C ALA A 27 -8.73 -10.61 2.78
N VAL A 28 -7.60 -9.88 2.81
CA VAL A 28 -6.39 -10.37 3.52
C VAL A 28 -6.69 -10.36 5.01
N LEU A 29 -6.75 -11.55 5.59
CA LEU A 29 -6.97 -11.71 7.01
C LEU A 29 -5.69 -11.41 7.80
N ASN A 30 -5.83 -10.87 9.01
CA ASN A 30 -4.70 -10.54 9.89
C ASN A 30 -3.74 -11.73 10.08
N ASP A 31 -4.27 -12.95 10.17
CA ASP A 31 -3.47 -14.17 10.30
C ASP A 31 -2.55 -14.41 9.11
N VAL A 32 -3.03 -14.11 7.89
CA VAL A 32 -2.24 -14.23 6.66
C VAL A 32 -1.17 -13.15 6.63
N ALA A 33 -1.52 -11.91 6.94
CA ALA A 33 -0.59 -10.79 7.02
C ALA A 33 0.51 -11.03 8.07
N ALA A 34 0.16 -11.59 9.23
CA ALA A 34 1.11 -11.97 10.28
C ALA A 34 2.11 -13.05 9.85
N GLY A 35 1.74 -13.87 8.86
CA GLY A 35 2.63 -14.86 8.26
C GLY A 35 3.67 -14.29 7.30
N LEU A 36 3.49 -13.06 6.83
CA LEU A 36 4.40 -12.39 5.90
C LEU A 36 5.62 -11.85 6.65
N LYS A 37 6.78 -12.46 6.45
CA LYS A 37 8.03 -12.13 7.17
C LYS A 37 9.05 -11.37 6.34
N VAL A 38 8.82 -11.26 5.04
CA VAL A 38 9.70 -10.48 4.14
C VAL A 38 9.47 -8.97 4.33
N PRO A 39 10.46 -8.14 4.00
CA PRO A 39 10.26 -6.69 4.02
C PRO A 39 9.13 -6.24 3.09
N HIS A 40 8.29 -5.34 3.56
CA HIS A 40 7.17 -4.76 2.82
C HIS A 40 7.34 -3.26 2.66
N LEU A 41 7.15 -2.78 1.45
CA LEU A 41 7.00 -1.37 1.13
C LEU A 41 5.54 -1.10 0.75
N LEU A 42 4.92 -0.17 1.45
CA LEU A 42 3.61 0.38 1.12
C LEU A 42 3.80 1.81 0.59
N VAL A 43 3.16 2.11 -0.52
CA VAL A 43 3.23 3.46 -1.12
C VAL A 43 1.80 3.90 -1.41
N ALA A 44 1.41 5.05 -0.89
CA ALA A 44 0.04 5.53 -1.02
C ALA A 44 -0.04 7.05 -1.04
N GLY A 45 -1.15 7.56 -1.56
CA GLY A 45 -1.56 8.94 -1.40
C GLY A 45 -2.52 9.11 -0.22
N ASP A 46 -2.47 10.21 0.48
CA ASP A 46 -3.38 10.48 1.60
C ASP A 46 -4.81 10.82 1.14
N MET A 47 -4.99 11.13 -0.16
CA MET A 47 -6.28 11.35 -0.81
C MET A 47 -6.77 10.13 -1.61
N ASP A 48 -6.17 8.95 -1.40
CA ASP A 48 -6.58 7.72 -2.09
C ASP A 48 -7.95 7.25 -1.59
N GLU A 49 -8.94 7.27 -2.49
CA GLU A 49 -10.32 6.88 -2.19
C GLU A 49 -10.54 5.35 -2.22
N LEU A 50 -9.59 4.59 -2.79
CA LEU A 50 -9.70 3.14 -2.96
C LEU A 50 -8.93 2.38 -1.87
N CYS A 51 -7.83 2.98 -1.39
CA CYS A 51 -7.00 2.45 -0.32
C CYS A 51 -6.76 3.56 0.69
N SER A 52 -7.70 3.77 1.60
CA SER A 52 -7.59 4.85 2.57
C SER A 52 -6.35 4.70 3.47
N PRO A 53 -5.80 5.81 4.01
CA PRO A 53 -4.71 5.74 4.98
C PRO A 53 -5.03 4.83 6.19
N ASP A 54 -6.28 4.80 6.64
CA ASP A 54 -6.72 3.94 7.75
C ASP A 54 -6.67 2.45 7.37
N ASP A 55 -7.09 2.09 6.16
CA ASP A 55 -7.01 0.70 5.66
C ASP A 55 -5.55 0.25 5.53
N ILE A 56 -4.69 1.14 5.04
CA ILE A 56 -3.25 0.89 4.92
C ILE A 56 -2.61 0.70 6.29
N ALA A 57 -2.96 1.56 7.26
CA ALA A 57 -2.46 1.45 8.62
C ALA A 57 -2.92 0.14 9.28
N ALA A 58 -4.19 -0.25 9.08
CA ALA A 58 -4.74 -1.51 9.58
C ALA A 58 -4.03 -2.73 8.97
N PHE A 59 -3.83 -2.74 7.65
CA PHE A 59 -3.09 -3.80 6.97
C PHE A 59 -1.63 -3.87 7.47
N ARG A 60 -0.95 -2.73 7.55
CA ARG A 60 0.42 -2.65 8.04
C ARG A 60 0.57 -3.18 9.46
N GLY A 61 -0.36 -2.80 10.35
CA GLY A 61 -0.37 -3.28 11.74
C GLY A 61 -0.54 -4.80 11.87
N GLY A 62 -1.04 -5.48 10.83
CA GLY A 62 -1.16 -6.94 10.76
C GLY A 62 0.07 -7.64 10.20
N LEU A 63 1.04 -6.92 9.60
CA LEU A 63 2.22 -7.52 8.98
C LEU A 63 3.15 -8.14 10.04
N GLY A 64 3.66 -9.32 9.75
CA GLY A 64 4.57 -10.02 10.64
C GLY A 64 6.06 -9.79 10.35
N GLY A 65 6.39 -8.98 9.35
CA GLY A 65 7.74 -8.65 8.91
C GLY A 65 8.03 -7.15 8.92
N PRO A 66 9.26 -6.76 8.58
CA PRO A 66 9.65 -5.36 8.46
C PRO A 66 8.76 -4.59 7.49
N SER A 67 8.42 -3.33 7.80
CA SER A 67 7.57 -2.53 6.91
C SER A 67 7.99 -1.08 6.82
N GLU A 68 7.83 -0.51 5.63
CA GLU A 68 8.00 0.92 5.37
C GLU A 68 6.78 1.45 4.63
N LEU A 69 6.29 2.61 5.02
CA LEU A 69 5.18 3.32 4.38
C LEU A 69 5.66 4.66 3.88
N TRP A 70 5.44 4.93 2.59
CA TRP A 70 5.56 6.25 1.99
C TRP A 70 4.16 6.79 1.72
N LEU A 71 3.79 7.84 2.42
CA LEU A 71 2.48 8.49 2.29
C LEU A 71 2.67 9.87 1.67
N TYR A 72 2.10 10.07 0.49
CA TYR A 72 2.24 11.31 -0.30
C TYR A 72 1.06 12.24 -0.07
N GLU A 73 1.34 13.49 0.31
CA GLU A 73 0.33 14.53 0.55
C GLU A 73 -0.38 14.93 -0.76
N GLY A 74 -1.70 15.04 -0.70
CA GLY A 74 -2.54 15.52 -1.80
C GLY A 74 -2.64 14.59 -3.00
N VAL A 75 -2.13 13.36 -2.90
CA VAL A 75 -2.05 12.41 -4.02
C VAL A 75 -3.22 11.42 -3.99
N PHE A 76 -3.83 11.23 -5.16
CA PHE A 76 -4.96 10.32 -5.40
C PHE A 76 -4.49 8.97 -5.98
N HIS A 77 -5.40 8.00 -6.00
CA HIS A 77 -5.19 6.78 -6.77
C HIS A 77 -5.21 7.06 -8.29
N PRO A 78 -4.31 6.49 -9.13
CA PRO A 78 -3.20 5.58 -8.88
C PRO A 78 -1.82 6.26 -8.76
N MET A 79 -1.74 7.46 -8.21
CA MET A 79 -0.49 8.17 -7.93
C MET A 79 0.30 8.60 -9.18
N GLY A 80 -0.41 8.87 -10.30
CA GLY A 80 0.20 9.17 -11.60
C GLY A 80 1.08 10.41 -11.60
N GLU A 81 0.72 11.43 -10.80
CA GLU A 81 1.43 12.70 -10.69
C GLU A 81 2.85 12.56 -10.12
N VAL A 82 3.07 11.57 -9.27
CA VAL A 82 4.35 11.32 -8.60
C VAL A 82 5.06 10.06 -9.10
N ALA A 83 4.52 9.39 -10.13
CA ALA A 83 5.05 8.15 -10.68
C ALA A 83 6.53 8.24 -11.08
N GLY A 84 6.96 9.38 -11.64
CA GLY A 84 8.34 9.61 -12.07
C GLY A 84 9.36 9.56 -10.94
N GLN A 85 8.97 9.87 -9.71
CA GLN A 85 9.85 9.76 -8.54
C GLN A 85 9.65 8.45 -7.77
N ILE A 86 8.42 7.93 -7.72
CA ILE A 86 8.11 6.72 -6.96
C ILE A 86 8.78 5.48 -7.56
N TYR A 87 8.69 5.24 -8.86
CA TYR A 87 9.21 4.01 -9.45
C TYR A 87 10.71 3.83 -9.31
N PRO A 88 11.58 4.84 -9.55
CA PRO A 88 12.99 4.71 -9.24
C PRO A 88 13.26 4.44 -7.77
N ALA A 89 12.57 5.15 -6.86
CA ALA A 89 12.74 4.97 -5.43
C ALA A 89 12.30 3.57 -4.95
N ILE A 90 11.22 3.01 -5.51
CA ILE A 90 10.81 1.62 -5.25
C ILE A 90 11.90 0.65 -5.69
N ALA A 91 12.50 0.86 -6.87
CA ALA A 91 13.56 0.00 -7.37
C ALA A 91 14.80 0.03 -6.45
N ASP A 92 15.20 1.21 -5.99
CA ASP A 92 16.31 1.39 -5.06
C ASP A 92 16.01 0.72 -3.71
N TRP A 93 14.81 0.92 -3.18
CA TRP A 93 14.36 0.29 -1.92
C TRP A 93 14.37 -1.24 -2.01
N LEU A 94 13.88 -1.80 -3.12
CA LEU A 94 13.88 -3.24 -3.38
C LEU A 94 15.31 -3.77 -3.46
N LEU A 95 16.18 -3.11 -4.21
CA LEU A 95 17.57 -3.51 -4.36
C LEU A 95 18.31 -3.50 -3.02
N ASP A 96 18.10 -2.44 -2.23
CA ASP A 96 18.69 -2.34 -0.89
C ASP A 96 18.14 -3.42 0.05
N SER A 97 16.83 -3.66 0.03
CA SER A 97 16.21 -4.71 0.86
C SER A 97 16.68 -6.11 0.51
N LEU A 98 16.93 -6.39 -0.78
CA LEU A 98 17.46 -7.67 -1.24
C LEU A 98 18.93 -7.88 -0.84
N ASN A 99 19.73 -6.82 -0.88
CA ASN A 99 21.16 -6.92 -0.59
C ASN A 99 21.47 -6.90 0.92
N ASN A 100 20.76 -6.07 1.66
CA ASN A 100 21.09 -5.77 3.07
C ASN A 100 20.03 -6.32 4.05
N GLY A 101 18.86 -6.68 3.57
CA GLY A 101 17.71 -7.03 4.40
C GLY A 101 17.14 -5.82 5.16
N ARG A 102 16.24 -6.12 6.08
CA ARG A 102 15.72 -5.16 7.07
C ARG A 102 15.71 -5.85 8.44
N PRO A 103 16.05 -5.11 9.50
CA PRO A 103 16.03 -5.69 10.86
C PRO A 103 14.61 -6.15 11.24
N ASP A 104 14.53 -7.17 12.08
CA ASP A 104 13.27 -7.57 12.69
C ASP A 104 12.67 -6.40 13.47
N GLY A 105 11.37 -6.16 13.28
CA GLY A 105 10.65 -5.05 13.91
C GLY A 105 10.95 -3.67 13.30
N TYR A 106 11.66 -3.63 12.16
CA TYR A 106 11.83 -2.36 11.44
C TYR A 106 10.47 -1.81 10.99
N GLU A 107 10.20 -0.61 11.39
CA GLU A 107 9.01 0.15 11.03
C GLU A 107 9.38 1.61 10.74
N ARG A 108 9.12 2.07 9.51
CA ARG A 108 9.38 3.45 9.12
C ARG A 108 8.16 4.02 8.39
N THR A 109 7.78 5.24 8.70
CA THR A 109 6.82 6.01 7.91
C THR A 109 7.48 7.28 7.42
N VAL A 110 7.38 7.53 6.12
CA VAL A 110 7.79 8.81 5.50
C VAL A 110 6.52 9.47 4.97
N TYR A 111 6.21 10.65 5.49
CA TYR A 111 5.17 11.52 4.94
C TYR A 111 5.83 12.49 3.98
N VAL A 112 5.51 12.38 2.69
CA VAL A 112 6.12 13.18 1.63
C VAL A 112 5.19 14.35 1.34
N GLU A 113 5.58 15.55 1.81
CA GLU A 113 4.81 16.78 1.63
C GLU A 113 4.78 17.20 0.16
N ASP A 114 3.71 17.88 -0.25
CA ASP A 114 3.58 18.40 -1.61
C ASP A 114 4.78 19.28 -1.99
N GLY A 115 5.30 19.08 -3.20
CA GLY A 115 6.47 19.79 -3.71
C GLY A 115 7.83 19.31 -3.17
N THR A 116 7.86 18.25 -2.34
CA THR A 116 9.08 17.59 -1.88
C THR A 116 9.28 16.22 -2.54
N THR A 117 10.39 15.57 -2.28
CA THR A 117 10.71 14.23 -2.77
C THR A 117 11.15 13.33 -1.63
N LEU A 118 11.11 12.01 -1.83
CA LEU A 118 11.64 11.05 -0.84
C LEU A 118 13.08 11.34 -0.43
N ALA A 119 13.91 11.83 -1.34
CA ALA A 119 15.30 12.15 -1.06
C ALA A 119 15.46 13.26 0.00
N ASP A 120 14.46 14.14 0.16
CA ASP A 120 14.47 15.19 1.17
C ASP A 120 14.34 14.63 2.59
N TYR A 121 13.86 13.37 2.73
CA TYR A 121 13.64 12.67 4.00
C TYR A 121 14.65 11.55 4.30
N ASP A 122 15.61 11.33 3.41
CA ASP A 122 16.56 10.20 3.50
C ASP A 122 17.81 10.52 4.33
N HIS A 123 17.66 11.37 5.34
CA HIS A 123 18.75 11.81 6.23
C HIS A 123 18.69 11.17 7.61
N GLY A 124 18.18 9.93 7.68
CA GLY A 124 18.05 9.18 8.94
C GLY A 124 18.97 7.98 9.03
#